data_f722cc44ad378b142a0107bb89a1dedc
#
_entry.id   f722cc44ad378b142a0107bb89a1dedc
#
_cell.length_a   1.000
_cell.length_b   1.000
_cell.length_c   1.000
_cell.angle_alpha   90.00
_cell.angle_beta   90.00
_cell.angle_gamma   90.00
#
_symmetry.space_group_name_H-M   'P 1'
#
loop_
_entity.id
_entity.type
_entity.pdbx_description
1 polymer ?
#
loop_
_entity_poly.entity_id
_entity_poly.type
_entity_poly.pdbx_seq_one_letter_code
_entity_poly.pdbx_strand_id
1 'polypeptide(L)'
;MNVVVCIKQVPGTTEVAIDPQTNTLIREGVKSILNPFDAYALEEGVRIKEQHGGKVIAISMGPPQAEEALREAITAGADEAILLSDRAFAGSDTLATSYVLAKACAKIGDYDLIICGRQTIDGDTGQVGPELAENLGIPFVAYVSKIEEIKDGSMRVRRMIEEGYEVIEMSL
;
A
#
# COMPACT_ATOMS: atom_id res chain seq x y z
N MET A 1 -16.25 2.34 8.64
CA MET A 1 -15.58 2.41 7.32
C MET A 1 -14.64 1.24 7.17
N ASN A 2 -14.75 0.51 6.08
CA ASN A 2 -13.84 -0.57 5.76
C ASN A 2 -12.71 -0.03 4.89
N VAL A 3 -11.47 -0.17 5.35
CA VAL A 3 -10.30 0.38 4.67
C VAL A 3 -9.41 -0.76 4.19
N VAL A 4 -9.08 -0.78 2.91
CA VAL A 4 -8.02 -1.65 2.36
C VAL A 4 -6.71 -0.89 2.38
N VAL A 5 -5.66 -1.48 2.92
CA VAL A 5 -4.31 -0.91 2.92
C VAL A 5 -3.38 -1.80 2.13
N CYS A 6 -2.82 -1.27 1.05
CA CYS A 6 -1.81 -1.97 0.26
C CYS A 6 -0.44 -1.81 0.95
N ILE A 7 0.21 -2.94 1.26
CA ILE A 7 1.52 -2.94 1.89
C ILE A 7 2.51 -3.80 1.11
N LYS A 8 3.79 -3.50 1.26
CA LYS A 8 4.88 -4.27 0.62
C LYS A 8 5.97 -4.62 1.63
N GLN A 9 6.44 -5.85 1.57
CA GLN A 9 7.70 -6.23 2.18
C GLN A 9 8.87 -5.79 1.30
N VAL A 10 9.82 -5.07 1.87
CA VAL A 10 11.00 -4.55 1.17
C VAL A 10 12.29 -4.95 1.91
N PRO A 11 13.45 -4.96 1.23
CA PRO A 11 14.73 -5.11 1.93
C PRO A 11 14.94 -3.97 2.93
N GLY A 12 15.37 -4.28 4.15
CA GLY A 12 15.58 -3.30 5.24
C GLY A 12 16.84 -2.45 5.08
N THR A 13 17.53 -2.54 3.96
CA THR A 13 18.71 -1.73 3.63
C THR A 13 18.69 -1.32 2.16
N THR A 14 19.18 -0.13 1.89
CA THR A 14 19.47 0.35 0.53
C THR A 14 20.85 -0.10 0.03
N GLU A 15 21.69 -0.63 0.91
CA GLU A 15 22.98 -1.20 0.54
C GLU A 15 22.77 -2.65 0.08
N VAL A 16 22.73 -2.83 -1.22
CA VAL A 16 22.64 -4.15 -1.86
C VAL A 16 24.03 -4.53 -2.39
N ALA A 17 24.54 -5.67 -1.96
CA ALA A 17 25.73 -6.26 -2.56
C ALA A 17 25.35 -6.94 -3.90
N ILE A 18 26.14 -6.72 -4.93
CA ILE A 18 26.00 -7.41 -6.21
C ILE A 18 27.00 -8.58 -6.19
N ASP A 19 26.52 -9.78 -6.49
CA ASP A 19 27.37 -10.93 -6.72
C ASP A 19 28.20 -10.67 -8.00
N PRO A 20 29.54 -10.58 -7.88
CA PRO A 20 30.39 -10.25 -9.02
C PRO A 20 30.45 -11.36 -10.09
N GLN A 21 30.01 -12.58 -9.76
CA GLN A 21 30.01 -13.71 -10.70
C GLN A 21 28.70 -13.79 -11.50
N THR A 22 27.57 -13.55 -10.85
CA THR A 22 26.23 -13.69 -11.48
C THR A 22 25.62 -12.36 -11.89
N ASN A 23 26.22 -11.25 -11.44
CA ASN A 23 25.71 -9.89 -11.61
C ASN A 23 24.26 -9.72 -11.10
N THR A 24 23.91 -10.51 -10.08
CA THR A 24 22.60 -10.48 -9.40
C THR A 24 22.73 -9.92 -8.00
N LEU A 25 21.65 -9.37 -7.47
CA LEU A 25 21.57 -8.86 -6.11
C LEU A 25 21.72 -10.02 -5.10
N ILE A 26 22.70 -9.91 -4.20
CA ILE A 26 22.82 -10.80 -3.03
C ILE A 26 21.76 -10.36 -2.03
N ARG A 27 20.72 -11.16 -1.89
CA ARG A 27 19.62 -10.93 -0.92
C ARG A 27 19.83 -11.71 0.39
N GLU A 28 20.88 -12.52 0.45
CA GLU A 28 21.18 -13.37 1.60
C GLU A 28 21.66 -12.49 2.77
N GLY A 29 21.00 -12.61 3.93
CA GLY A 29 21.33 -11.83 5.13
C GLY A 29 20.68 -10.46 5.26
N VAL A 30 19.94 -9.98 4.25
CA VAL A 30 19.19 -8.72 4.36
C VAL A 30 17.84 -8.99 5.01
N LYS A 31 17.63 -8.44 6.21
CA LYS A 31 16.33 -8.50 6.88
C LYS A 31 15.30 -7.74 6.06
N SER A 32 14.21 -8.39 5.72
CA SER A 32 13.06 -7.73 5.11
C SER A 32 12.23 -7.02 6.17
N ILE A 33 11.63 -5.90 5.79
CA ILE A 33 10.77 -5.07 6.66
C ILE A 33 9.49 -4.69 5.93
N LEU A 34 8.48 -4.27 6.68
CA LEU A 34 7.35 -3.52 6.13
C LEU A 34 7.88 -2.20 5.53
N ASN A 35 7.48 -1.87 4.30
CA ASN A 35 7.86 -0.61 3.68
C ASN A 35 7.48 0.58 4.57
N PRO A 36 8.41 1.49 4.92
CA PRO A 36 8.14 2.59 5.84
C PRO A 36 6.99 3.51 5.41
N PHE A 37 6.79 3.73 4.11
CA PHE A 37 5.66 4.53 3.63
C PHE A 37 4.31 3.82 3.80
N ASP A 38 4.30 2.48 3.77
CA ASP A 38 3.09 1.70 3.98
C ASP A 38 2.72 1.62 5.47
N ALA A 39 3.71 1.76 6.37
CA ALA A 39 3.44 1.87 7.80
C ALA A 39 2.59 3.12 8.13
N TYR A 40 2.84 4.26 7.48
CA TYR A 40 1.99 5.45 7.62
C TYR A 40 0.58 5.23 7.05
N ALA A 41 0.48 4.54 5.90
CA ALA A 41 -0.80 4.19 5.31
C ALA A 41 -1.63 3.27 6.24
N LEU A 42 -0.96 2.31 6.87
CA LEU A 42 -1.58 1.38 7.81
C LEU A 42 -2.06 2.10 9.08
N GLU A 43 -1.22 2.96 9.67
CA GLU A 43 -1.58 3.77 10.84
C GLU A 43 -2.79 4.65 10.56
N GLU A 44 -2.84 5.29 9.39
CA GLU A 44 -3.98 6.11 8.98
C GLU A 44 -5.25 5.26 8.80
N GLY A 45 -5.15 4.07 8.19
CA GLY A 45 -6.26 3.13 8.09
C GLY A 45 -6.82 2.71 9.46
N VAL A 46 -5.94 2.41 10.41
CA VAL A 46 -6.33 2.07 11.80
C VAL A 46 -7.00 3.27 12.47
N ARG A 47 -6.45 4.47 12.31
CA ARG A 47 -7.03 5.70 12.86
C ARG A 47 -8.44 5.98 12.32
N ILE A 48 -8.67 5.77 11.03
CA ILE A 48 -10.01 5.90 10.42
C ILE A 48 -10.98 4.89 11.03
N LYS A 49 -10.56 3.62 11.15
CA LYS A 49 -11.35 2.59 11.81
C LYS A 49 -11.73 2.97 13.24
N GLU A 50 -10.80 3.49 14.02
CA GLU A 50 -11.04 3.91 15.41
C GLU A 50 -12.06 5.05 15.51
N GLN A 51 -12.05 5.97 14.54
CA GLN A 51 -12.94 7.13 14.53
C GLN A 51 -14.34 6.82 13.96
N HIS A 52 -14.41 5.97 12.94
CA HIS A 52 -15.63 5.74 12.17
C HIS A 52 -16.20 4.31 12.29
N GLY A 53 -15.52 3.44 13.04
CA GLY A 53 -15.84 2.00 13.07
C GLY A 53 -15.45 1.29 11.78
N GLY A 54 -15.78 0.00 11.68
CA GLY A 54 -15.45 -0.84 10.53
C GLY A 54 -14.19 -1.66 10.73
N LYS A 55 -13.48 -1.97 9.66
CA LYS A 55 -12.28 -2.82 9.67
C LYS A 55 -11.17 -2.33 8.76
N VAL A 56 -9.93 -2.75 9.05
CA VAL A 56 -8.76 -2.56 8.20
C VAL A 56 -8.32 -3.91 7.63
N ILE A 57 -8.19 -3.97 6.31
CA ILE A 57 -7.75 -5.15 5.56
C ILE A 57 -6.39 -4.82 4.92
N ALA A 58 -5.31 -5.42 5.41
CA ALA A 58 -4.00 -5.28 4.79
C ALA A 58 -3.85 -6.27 3.63
N ILE A 59 -3.43 -5.81 2.45
CA ILE A 59 -3.16 -6.67 1.31
C ILE A 59 -1.73 -6.51 0.82
N SER A 60 -1.09 -7.61 0.43
CA SER A 60 0.26 -7.59 -0.15
C SER A 60 0.35 -8.59 -1.30
N MET A 61 1.01 -8.20 -2.39
CA MET A 61 1.40 -9.10 -3.46
C MET A 61 2.89 -9.40 -3.34
N GLY A 62 3.24 -10.67 -3.16
CA GLY A 62 4.63 -11.04 -2.97
C GLY A 62 4.83 -12.54 -2.79
N PRO A 63 6.09 -12.96 -2.62
CA PRO A 63 6.43 -14.34 -2.30
C PRO A 63 5.92 -14.72 -0.90
N PRO A 64 5.89 -16.03 -0.55
CA PRO A 64 5.36 -16.48 0.75
C PRO A 64 5.95 -15.77 1.97
N GLN A 65 7.23 -15.36 1.94
CA GLN A 65 7.86 -14.63 3.04
C GLN A 65 7.26 -13.23 3.28
N ALA A 66 6.51 -12.66 2.34
CA ALA A 66 5.80 -11.39 2.55
C ALA A 66 4.71 -11.49 3.62
N GLU A 67 4.37 -12.71 4.05
CA GLU A 67 3.51 -12.96 5.22
C GLU A 67 4.04 -12.26 6.49
N GLU A 68 5.36 -12.11 6.64
CA GLU A 68 5.94 -11.42 7.81
C GLU A 68 5.47 -9.96 7.91
N ALA A 69 5.45 -9.22 6.80
CA ALA A 69 4.94 -7.84 6.78
C ALA A 69 3.43 -7.79 7.07
N LEU A 70 2.67 -8.78 6.63
CA LEU A 70 1.24 -8.88 6.94
C LEU A 70 0.99 -9.21 8.42
N ARG A 71 1.82 -10.03 9.05
CA ARG A 71 1.78 -10.26 10.51
C ARG A 71 2.09 -8.99 11.30
N GLU A 72 3.04 -8.20 10.81
CA GLU A 72 3.34 -6.88 11.37
C GLU A 72 2.13 -5.95 11.25
N ALA A 73 1.43 -5.95 10.11
CA ALA A 73 0.21 -5.18 9.90
C ALA A 73 -0.92 -5.58 10.88
N ILE A 74 -1.13 -6.87 11.13
CA ILE A 74 -2.07 -7.34 12.16
C ILE A 74 -1.67 -6.84 13.55
N THR A 75 -0.39 -6.91 13.88
CA THR A 75 0.12 -6.41 15.18
C THR A 75 -0.09 -4.90 15.32
N ALA A 76 0.00 -4.15 14.23
CA ALA A 76 -0.23 -2.71 14.18
C ALA A 76 -1.72 -2.32 14.20
N GLY A 77 -2.65 -3.28 14.10
CA GLY A 77 -4.09 -3.04 14.27
C GLY A 77 -4.96 -3.34 13.06
N ALA A 78 -4.43 -3.94 12.00
CA ALA A 78 -5.27 -4.49 10.93
C ALA A 78 -6.10 -5.69 11.45
N ASP A 79 -7.33 -5.80 10.96
CA ASP A 79 -8.26 -6.87 11.37
C ASP A 79 -8.11 -8.12 10.50
N GLU A 80 -7.75 -7.92 9.24
CA GLU A 80 -7.55 -8.97 8.26
C GLU A 80 -6.25 -8.72 7.47
N ALA A 81 -5.62 -9.81 7.01
CA ALA A 81 -4.43 -9.74 6.16
C ALA A 81 -4.55 -10.75 5.01
N ILE A 82 -4.27 -10.29 3.80
CA ILE A 82 -4.40 -11.11 2.58
C ILE A 82 -3.07 -11.09 1.81
N LEU A 83 -2.49 -12.26 1.62
CA LEU A 83 -1.32 -12.44 0.76
C LEU A 83 -1.75 -12.94 -0.62
N LEU A 84 -1.35 -12.19 -1.65
CA LEU A 84 -1.47 -12.59 -3.05
C LEU A 84 -0.13 -13.16 -3.49
N SER A 85 -0.03 -14.49 -3.52
CA SER A 85 1.23 -15.18 -3.82
C SER A 85 1.03 -16.25 -4.86
N ASP A 86 1.73 -16.09 -5.98
CA ASP A 86 1.84 -17.07 -7.04
C ASP A 86 3.19 -16.88 -7.76
N ARG A 87 3.75 -17.96 -8.30
CA ARG A 87 4.96 -17.89 -9.14
C ARG A 87 4.78 -17.03 -10.38
N ALA A 88 3.57 -16.99 -10.92
CA ALA A 88 3.22 -16.16 -12.07
C ALA A 88 3.35 -14.66 -11.80
N PHE A 89 3.36 -14.24 -10.54
CA PHE A 89 3.52 -12.82 -10.16
C PHE A 89 4.99 -12.38 -10.09
N ALA A 90 5.93 -13.32 -10.17
CA ALA A 90 7.36 -13.00 -10.10
C ALA A 90 7.79 -12.12 -11.29
N GLY A 91 8.47 -11.00 -11.01
CA GLY A 91 8.92 -10.07 -12.04
C GLY A 91 7.84 -9.13 -12.58
N SER A 92 6.66 -9.06 -11.94
CA SER A 92 5.63 -8.08 -12.28
C SER A 92 6.17 -6.65 -12.15
N ASP A 93 5.89 -5.84 -13.15
CA ASP A 93 6.02 -4.39 -13.09
C ASP A 93 4.86 -3.74 -12.31
N THR A 94 4.80 -2.41 -12.28
CA THR A 94 3.75 -1.69 -11.56
C THR A 94 2.37 -1.92 -12.17
N LEU A 95 2.27 -2.02 -13.48
CA LEU A 95 1.01 -2.25 -14.19
C LEU A 95 0.44 -3.64 -13.85
N ALA A 96 1.25 -4.69 -13.95
CA ALA A 96 0.82 -6.05 -13.59
C ALA A 96 0.46 -6.15 -12.10
N THR A 97 1.26 -5.51 -11.23
CA THR A 97 1.02 -5.47 -9.78
C THR A 97 -0.30 -4.79 -9.45
N SER A 98 -0.55 -3.59 -10.00
CA SER A 98 -1.78 -2.84 -9.78
C SER A 98 -3.01 -3.58 -10.28
N TYR A 99 -2.91 -4.28 -11.41
CA TYR A 99 -3.98 -5.11 -11.94
C TYR A 99 -4.35 -6.27 -10.98
N VAL A 100 -3.36 -6.98 -10.45
CA VAL A 100 -3.59 -8.07 -9.48
C VAL A 100 -4.23 -7.53 -8.19
N LEU A 101 -3.72 -6.41 -7.68
CA LEU A 101 -4.28 -5.75 -6.50
C LEU A 101 -5.73 -5.30 -6.76
N ALA A 102 -6.03 -4.73 -7.94
CA ALA A 102 -7.40 -4.35 -8.31
C ALA A 102 -8.35 -5.55 -8.32
N LYS A 103 -7.92 -6.70 -8.84
CA LYS A 103 -8.73 -7.92 -8.80
C LYS A 103 -8.95 -8.43 -7.39
N ALA A 104 -7.96 -8.30 -6.51
CA ALA A 104 -8.12 -8.64 -5.10
C ALA A 104 -9.10 -7.69 -4.40
N CYS A 105 -8.99 -6.38 -4.60
CA CYS A 105 -9.93 -5.39 -4.07
C CYS A 105 -11.35 -5.65 -4.57
N ALA A 106 -11.54 -5.90 -5.86
CA ALA A 106 -12.84 -6.25 -6.42
C ALA A 106 -13.44 -7.53 -5.81
N LYS A 107 -12.60 -8.50 -5.43
CA LYS A 107 -13.04 -9.72 -4.74
C LYS A 107 -13.37 -9.49 -3.26
N ILE A 108 -12.67 -8.58 -2.58
CA ILE A 108 -12.99 -8.14 -1.21
C ILE A 108 -14.37 -7.47 -1.22
N GLY A 109 -14.63 -6.57 -2.15
CA GLY A 109 -15.92 -5.97 -2.48
C GLY A 109 -16.45 -4.97 -1.44
N ASP A 110 -16.36 -5.27 -0.16
CA ASP A 110 -16.92 -4.45 0.93
C ASP A 110 -15.82 -3.54 1.53
N TYR A 111 -15.50 -2.47 0.82
CA TYR A 111 -14.60 -1.42 1.31
C TYR A 111 -15.04 -0.04 0.83
N ASP A 112 -14.74 0.97 1.62
CA ASP A 112 -15.07 2.39 1.36
C ASP A 112 -13.85 3.16 0.85
N LEU A 113 -12.63 2.74 1.24
CA LEU A 113 -11.39 3.45 0.97
C LEU A 113 -10.23 2.47 0.74
N ILE A 114 -9.33 2.83 -0.18
CA ILE A 114 -8.03 2.17 -0.35
C ILE A 114 -6.93 3.18 -0.02
N ILE A 115 -5.99 2.79 0.82
CA ILE A 115 -4.81 3.60 1.15
C ILE A 115 -3.54 2.85 0.72
N CYS A 116 -2.66 3.56 0.03
CA CYS A 116 -1.33 3.07 -0.35
C CYS A 116 -0.26 3.98 0.25
N GLY A 117 0.88 3.44 0.60
CA GLY A 117 2.08 4.23 0.81
C GLY A 117 2.44 5.01 -0.45
N ARG A 118 3.05 6.17 -0.29
CA ARG A 118 3.44 7.03 -1.41
C ARG A 118 4.29 6.29 -2.45
N GLN A 119 5.24 5.48 -1.99
CA GLN A 119 6.22 4.75 -2.81
C GLN A 119 6.87 3.66 -1.97
N THR A 120 7.74 2.84 -2.57
CA THR A 120 8.54 1.86 -1.84
C THR A 120 10.02 2.22 -1.88
N ILE A 121 10.76 1.92 -0.81
CA ILE A 121 12.19 2.26 -0.71
C ILE A 121 13.10 1.44 -1.63
N ASP A 122 12.58 0.36 -2.21
CA ASP A 122 13.33 -0.53 -3.12
C ASP A 122 13.08 -0.24 -4.60
N GLY A 123 11.96 0.37 -4.96
CA GLY A 123 11.59 0.62 -6.36
C GLY A 123 11.29 2.07 -6.69
N ASP A 124 10.85 2.84 -5.72
CA ASP A 124 10.67 4.29 -5.75
C ASP A 124 9.75 4.85 -6.87
N THR A 125 8.93 4.00 -7.50
CA THR A 125 8.15 4.39 -8.67
C THR A 125 6.95 5.28 -8.33
N GLY A 126 6.28 5.06 -7.19
CA GLY A 126 5.05 5.77 -6.81
C GLY A 126 3.86 5.55 -7.75
N GLN A 127 3.88 4.52 -8.60
CA GLN A 127 2.92 4.30 -9.67
C GLN A 127 1.78 3.33 -9.30
N VAL A 128 2.00 2.40 -8.38
CA VAL A 128 1.00 1.35 -8.07
C VAL A 128 -0.33 1.94 -7.59
N GLY A 129 -0.31 2.97 -6.74
CA GLY A 129 -1.53 3.60 -6.23
C GLY A 129 -2.42 4.19 -7.33
N PRO A 130 -1.91 5.11 -8.18
CA PRO A 130 -2.69 5.66 -9.29
C PRO A 130 -3.13 4.61 -10.31
N GLU A 131 -2.27 3.64 -10.65
CA GLU A 131 -2.64 2.55 -11.58
C GLU A 131 -3.72 1.63 -10.99
N LEU A 132 -3.70 1.39 -9.68
CA LEU A 132 -4.74 0.64 -8.97
C LEU A 132 -6.09 1.37 -9.05
N ALA A 133 -6.10 2.68 -8.80
CA ALA A 133 -7.31 3.50 -8.88
C ALA A 133 -7.89 3.50 -10.31
N GLU A 134 -7.04 3.63 -11.34
CA GLU A 134 -7.45 3.55 -12.75
C GLU A 134 -8.04 2.18 -13.07
N ASN A 135 -7.40 1.08 -12.63
CA ASN A 135 -7.91 -0.28 -12.84
C ASN A 135 -9.27 -0.54 -12.17
N LEU A 136 -9.58 0.18 -11.10
CA LEU A 136 -10.85 0.10 -10.38
C LEU A 136 -11.89 1.13 -10.86
N GLY A 137 -11.48 2.14 -11.63
CA GLY A 137 -12.33 3.25 -12.05
C GLY A 137 -12.80 4.15 -10.90
N ILE A 138 -11.95 4.33 -9.89
CA ILE A 138 -12.24 5.13 -8.69
C ILE A 138 -11.38 6.41 -8.63
N PRO A 139 -11.84 7.47 -7.94
CA PRO A 139 -11.05 8.68 -7.74
C PRO A 139 -9.72 8.40 -7.01
N PHE A 140 -8.70 9.21 -7.30
CA PHE A 140 -7.37 9.10 -6.70
C PHE A 140 -6.78 10.46 -6.33
N VAL A 141 -6.14 10.55 -5.17
CA VAL A 141 -5.35 11.70 -4.75
C VAL A 141 -3.98 11.24 -4.28
N ALA A 142 -2.93 11.78 -4.94
CA ALA A 142 -1.53 11.52 -4.58
C ALA A 142 -1.01 12.50 -3.53
N TYR A 143 0.07 12.10 -2.85
CA TYR A 143 0.84 12.92 -1.91
C TYR A 143 0.00 13.49 -0.75
N VAL A 144 -1.00 12.74 -0.30
CA VAL A 144 -1.83 13.13 0.84
C VAL A 144 -0.96 13.20 2.10
N SER A 145 -0.96 14.35 2.73
CA SER A 145 -0.27 14.60 4.01
C SER A 145 -1.20 14.58 5.21
N LYS A 146 -2.52 14.73 4.96
CA LYS A 146 -3.53 14.73 6.01
C LYS A 146 -4.91 14.47 5.44
N ILE A 147 -5.68 13.61 6.09
CA ILE A 147 -7.14 13.56 5.96
C ILE A 147 -7.70 14.56 6.93
N GLU A 148 -8.38 15.60 6.45
CA GLU A 148 -8.92 16.68 7.28
C GLU A 148 -10.30 16.32 7.82
N GLU A 149 -11.15 15.74 6.99
CA GLU A 149 -12.52 15.39 7.33
C GLU A 149 -13.02 14.22 6.46
N ILE A 150 -13.79 13.34 7.08
CA ILE A 150 -14.59 12.32 6.40
C ILE A 150 -16.03 12.50 6.89
N LYS A 151 -16.94 12.88 6.00
CA LYS A 151 -18.32 13.17 6.35
C LYS A 151 -19.25 13.07 5.16
N ASP A 152 -20.46 12.58 5.39
CA ASP A 152 -21.58 12.58 4.43
C ASP A 152 -21.23 11.95 3.06
N GLY A 153 -20.39 10.87 3.05
CA GLY A 153 -19.96 10.20 1.83
C GLY A 153 -18.89 10.96 1.03
N SER A 154 -18.27 11.96 1.64
CA SER A 154 -17.15 12.69 1.07
C SER A 154 -15.93 12.68 2.00
N MET A 155 -14.76 12.89 1.42
CA MET A 155 -13.50 13.03 2.14
C MET A 155 -12.79 14.29 1.67
N ARG A 156 -12.31 15.09 2.64
CA ARG A 156 -11.46 16.25 2.38
C ARG A 156 -10.04 15.94 2.82
N VAL A 157 -9.10 16.06 1.89
CA VAL A 157 -7.69 15.75 2.12
C VAL A 157 -6.80 16.93 1.75
N ARG A 158 -5.68 17.02 2.44
CA ARG A 158 -4.58 17.93 2.10
C ARG A 158 -3.49 17.14 1.39
N ARG A 159 -3.13 17.57 0.20
CA ARG A 159 -1.99 17.00 -0.55
C ARG A 159 -0.83 17.99 -0.64
N MET A 160 0.39 17.48 -0.67
CA MET A 160 1.58 18.27 -0.85
C MET A 160 1.79 18.57 -2.34
N ILE A 161 2.20 19.80 -2.64
CA ILE A 161 2.70 20.26 -3.93
C ILE A 161 4.05 20.95 -3.73
N GLU A 162 4.75 21.33 -4.80
CA GLU A 162 6.11 21.92 -4.72
C GLU A 162 6.15 23.19 -3.86
N GLU A 163 5.15 24.07 -3.96
CA GLU A 163 5.13 25.36 -3.28
C GLU A 163 4.12 25.43 -2.11
N GLY A 164 3.70 24.27 -1.56
CA GLY A 164 2.76 24.28 -0.45
C GLY A 164 1.86 23.06 -0.39
N TYR A 165 0.55 23.31 -0.30
CA TYR A 165 -0.44 22.23 -0.29
C TYR A 165 -1.74 22.65 -0.98
N GLU A 166 -2.47 21.69 -1.44
CA GLU A 166 -3.85 21.83 -1.91
C GLU A 166 -4.80 21.06 -1.00
N VAL A 167 -6.02 21.58 -0.86
CA VAL A 167 -7.12 20.86 -0.22
C VAL A 167 -8.07 20.37 -1.30
N ILE A 168 -8.29 19.07 -1.33
CA ILE A 168 -9.14 18.40 -2.31
C ILE A 168 -10.30 17.74 -1.58
N GLU A 169 -11.49 17.91 -2.11
CA GLU A 169 -12.68 17.17 -1.69
C GLU A 169 -13.04 16.15 -2.77
N MET A 170 -13.32 14.92 -2.33
CA MET A 170 -13.67 13.81 -3.21
C MET A 170 -14.80 12.99 -2.60
N SER A 171 -15.60 12.35 -3.44
CA SER A 171 -16.58 11.34 -3.00
C SER A 171 -15.88 10.07 -2.56
N LEU A 172 -16.44 9.40 -1.57
CA LEU A 172 -16.11 8.03 -1.15
C LEU A 172 -16.97 7.03 -1.89
#